data_cf35d4014f8be288b6a0f88535e85174
#
_entry.id   cf35d4014f8be288b6a0f88535e85174
#
_cell.length_a   1.000
_cell.length_b   1.000
_cell.length_c   1.000
_cell.angle_alpha   90.00
_cell.angle_beta   90.00
_cell.angle_gamma   90.00
#
_symmetry.space_group_name_H-M   'P 1'
#
loop_
_entity.id
_entity.type
_entity.pdbx_description
1 polymer ?
#
loop_
_entity_poly.entity_id
_entity_poly.type
_entity_poly.pdbx_seq_one_letter_code
_entity_poly.pdbx_strand_id
1 'polypeptide(L)'
;MRIVERRTLPREGVNIHEYQGKALFREEGVAVQEGVHCTTVDQALEAYDSLGSKIVAVKSQIHAGGRGKGNLYCPDTGDLQMEGGVKIALSRDEVETYSKNILGNILVTKQSGPEGKVVNNLYIEAGCEIAHEYYLALLVDRE
;
A
#
# COMPACT_ATOMS: atom_id res chain seq x y z
N MET A 1 27.28 -24.60 2.30
CA MET A 1 27.33 -23.26 1.68
C MET A 1 26.39 -23.26 0.48
N ARG A 2 25.18 -22.73 0.61
CA ARG A 2 24.23 -22.63 -0.51
C ARG A 2 24.60 -21.34 -1.29
N ILE A 3 25.01 -21.51 -2.54
CA ILE A 3 25.16 -20.40 -3.47
C ILE A 3 23.74 -19.96 -3.86
N VAL A 4 23.33 -18.81 -3.36
CA VAL A 4 22.09 -18.16 -3.84
C VAL A 4 22.41 -17.60 -5.23
N GLU A 5 21.83 -18.20 -6.26
CA GLU A 5 21.89 -17.64 -7.61
C GLU A 5 21.30 -16.22 -7.56
N ARG A 6 22.16 -15.24 -7.79
CA ARG A 6 21.71 -13.85 -7.96
C ARG A 6 20.87 -13.79 -9.23
N ARG A 7 19.56 -13.71 -9.10
CA ARG A 7 18.71 -13.27 -10.20
C ARG A 7 19.17 -11.88 -10.62
N THR A 8 19.73 -11.77 -11.83
CA THR A 8 20.04 -10.50 -12.47
C THR A 8 18.73 -9.76 -12.72
N LEU A 9 18.42 -8.80 -11.85
CA LEU A 9 17.29 -7.89 -12.07
C LEU A 9 17.59 -7.04 -13.32
N PRO A 10 16.57 -6.75 -14.16
CA PRO A 10 16.75 -5.87 -15.30
C PRO A 10 17.26 -4.50 -14.82
N ARG A 11 18.15 -3.88 -15.62
CA ARG A 11 18.84 -2.61 -15.31
C ARG A 11 17.92 -1.37 -15.33
N GLU A 12 16.67 -1.51 -15.71
CA GLU A 12 15.66 -0.45 -15.58
C GLU A 12 15.13 -0.48 -14.16
N GLY A 13 15.08 0.68 -13.49
CA GLY A 13 14.68 0.81 -12.10
C GLY A 13 13.31 0.17 -11.87
N VAL A 14 13.27 -0.95 -11.14
CA VAL A 14 12.03 -1.64 -10.81
C VAL A 14 11.40 -0.90 -9.63
N ASN A 15 10.30 -0.20 -9.88
CA ASN A 15 9.47 0.34 -8.82
C ASN A 15 8.61 -0.79 -8.25
N ILE A 16 8.73 -1.05 -6.96
CA ILE A 16 7.90 -2.04 -6.26
C ILE A 16 6.88 -1.32 -5.39
N HIS A 17 5.71 -1.95 -5.20
CA HIS A 17 4.73 -1.52 -4.23
C HIS A 17 5.14 -1.91 -2.80
N GLU A 18 4.54 -1.26 -1.81
CA GLU A 18 4.81 -1.52 -0.39
C GLU A 18 4.62 -3.01 -0.04
N TYR A 19 3.53 -3.65 -0.51
CA TYR A 19 3.27 -5.06 -0.23
C TYR A 19 4.37 -5.99 -0.79
N GLN A 20 4.95 -5.65 -1.95
CA GLN A 20 6.06 -6.40 -2.55
C GLN A 20 7.34 -6.24 -1.74
N GLY A 21 7.64 -5.00 -1.29
CA GLY A 21 8.78 -4.73 -0.42
C GLY A 21 8.66 -5.46 0.92
N LYS A 22 7.46 -5.49 1.51
CA LYS A 22 7.20 -6.24 2.74
C LYS A 22 7.32 -7.76 2.56
N ALA A 23 6.93 -8.28 1.39
CA ALA A 23 7.15 -9.70 1.07
C ALA A 23 8.64 -10.05 1.05
N LEU A 24 9.46 -9.23 0.41
CA LEU A 24 10.92 -9.40 0.40
C LEU A 24 11.53 -9.33 1.81
N PHE A 25 11.09 -8.37 2.62
CA PHE A 25 11.55 -8.28 4.01
C PHE A 25 11.20 -9.52 4.82
N ARG A 26 9.99 -10.06 4.63
CA ARG A 26 9.55 -11.28 5.31
C ARG A 26 10.38 -12.50 4.88
N GLU A 27 10.72 -12.63 3.59
CA GLU A 27 11.59 -13.68 3.07
C GLU A 27 12.98 -13.63 3.71
N GLU A 28 13.49 -12.42 4.01
CA GLU A 28 14.79 -12.21 4.66
C GLU A 28 14.70 -12.23 6.20
N GLY A 29 13.55 -12.60 6.78
CA GLY A 29 13.36 -12.72 8.22
C GLY A 29 13.21 -11.39 8.96
N VAL A 30 12.98 -10.29 8.26
CA VAL A 30 12.67 -9.00 8.87
C VAL A 30 11.22 -8.99 9.34
N ALA A 31 10.96 -8.61 10.58
CA ALA A 31 9.62 -8.51 11.12
C ALA A 31 8.84 -7.39 10.40
N VAL A 32 7.70 -7.73 9.84
CA VAL A 32 6.75 -6.80 9.21
C VAL A 32 5.34 -7.12 9.69
N GLN A 33 4.46 -6.11 9.73
CA GLN A 33 3.05 -6.35 10.03
C GLN A 33 2.42 -7.32 9.02
N GLU A 34 1.49 -8.13 9.52
CA GLU A 34 0.68 -8.97 8.66
C GLU A 34 -0.22 -8.11 7.77
N GLY A 35 -0.33 -8.51 6.51
CA GLY A 35 -1.16 -7.81 5.55
C GLY A 35 -1.37 -8.60 4.29
N VAL A 36 -2.43 -8.26 3.57
CA VAL A 36 -2.88 -8.94 2.36
C VAL A 36 -3.03 -7.95 1.22
N HIS A 37 -2.46 -8.29 0.08
CA HIS A 37 -2.66 -7.55 -1.17
C HIS A 37 -4.01 -7.90 -1.78
N CYS A 38 -4.77 -6.89 -2.20
CA CYS A 38 -6.11 -7.02 -2.75
C CYS A 38 -6.28 -6.18 -4.01
N THR A 39 -7.05 -6.66 -4.95
CA THR A 39 -7.43 -5.95 -6.20
C THR A 39 -8.93 -5.72 -6.32
N THR A 40 -9.72 -6.29 -5.41
CA THR A 40 -11.16 -6.12 -5.34
C THR A 40 -11.61 -5.81 -3.92
N VAL A 41 -12.83 -5.28 -3.79
CA VAL A 41 -13.45 -5.02 -2.48
C VAL A 41 -13.68 -6.33 -1.72
N ASP A 42 -14.14 -7.37 -2.41
CA ASP A 42 -14.38 -8.68 -1.79
C ASP A 42 -13.10 -9.26 -1.19
N GLN A 43 -11.97 -9.19 -1.92
CA GLN A 43 -10.66 -9.59 -1.40
C GLN A 43 -10.24 -8.76 -0.18
N ALA A 44 -10.56 -7.46 -0.14
CA ALA A 44 -10.26 -6.61 1.00
C ALA A 44 -11.08 -7.02 2.24
N LEU A 45 -12.33 -7.43 2.05
CA LEU A 45 -13.19 -7.95 3.13
C LEU A 45 -12.71 -9.32 3.64
N GLU A 46 -12.34 -10.22 2.74
CA GLU A 46 -11.74 -11.52 3.11
C GLU A 46 -10.42 -11.32 3.86
N ALA A 47 -9.60 -10.36 3.43
CA ALA A 47 -8.36 -10.00 4.10
C ALA A 47 -8.60 -9.50 5.52
N TYR A 48 -9.59 -8.62 5.73
CA TYR A 48 -9.99 -8.15 7.06
C TYR A 48 -10.39 -9.31 7.97
N ASP A 49 -11.26 -10.19 7.46
CA ASP A 49 -11.75 -11.36 8.20
C ASP A 49 -10.58 -12.31 8.57
N SER A 50 -9.64 -12.53 7.64
CA SER A 50 -8.49 -13.43 7.84
C SER A 50 -7.43 -12.90 8.80
N LEU A 51 -7.19 -11.58 8.81
CA LEU A 51 -6.23 -10.94 9.70
C LEU A 51 -6.65 -11.00 11.17
N GLY A 52 -7.95 -11.11 11.45
CA GLY A 52 -8.47 -11.19 12.82
C GLY A 52 -8.14 -9.99 13.71
N SER A 53 -7.67 -8.90 13.10
CA SER A 53 -7.33 -7.66 13.80
C SER A 53 -8.55 -6.74 13.89
N LYS A 54 -8.81 -6.16 15.07
CA LYS A 54 -9.89 -5.18 15.25
C LYS A 54 -9.63 -3.86 14.52
N ILE A 55 -8.37 -3.58 14.23
CA ILE A 55 -7.92 -2.35 13.57
C ILE A 55 -7.08 -2.77 12.37
N VAL A 56 -7.43 -2.27 11.20
CA VAL A 56 -6.63 -2.46 10.00
C VAL A 56 -6.38 -1.14 9.28
N ALA A 57 -5.28 -1.06 8.55
CA ALA A 57 -5.02 0.02 7.62
C ALA A 57 -5.38 -0.41 6.20
N VAL A 58 -6.27 0.34 5.55
CA VAL A 58 -6.59 0.21 4.12
C VAL A 58 -5.67 1.15 3.36
N LYS A 59 -4.72 0.59 2.62
CA LYS A 59 -3.64 1.37 1.98
C LYS A 59 -3.69 1.25 0.46
N SER A 60 -3.93 2.35 -0.23
CA SER A 60 -3.75 2.41 -1.69
C SER A 60 -2.31 2.06 -2.07
N GLN A 61 -2.13 1.34 -3.16
CA GLN A 61 -0.82 0.98 -3.69
C GLN A 61 -0.61 1.63 -5.06
N ILE A 62 0.22 2.68 -5.09
CA ILE A 62 0.67 3.36 -6.30
C ILE A 62 2.17 3.61 -6.22
N HIS A 63 2.83 3.78 -7.37
CA HIS A 63 4.25 4.14 -7.43
C HIS A 63 4.45 5.65 -7.21
N ALA A 64 4.00 6.14 -6.04
CA ALA A 64 4.24 7.49 -5.54
C ALA A 64 4.13 7.51 -4.02
N GLY A 65 4.91 8.37 -3.39
CA GLY A 65 4.82 8.64 -1.96
C GLY A 65 3.72 9.66 -1.62
N GLY A 66 3.53 9.90 -0.32
CA GLY A 66 2.57 10.89 0.17
C GLY A 66 1.09 10.45 0.09
N ARG A 67 0.83 9.16 -0.09
CA ARG A 67 -0.52 8.58 -0.26
C ARG A 67 -1.50 8.97 0.85
N GLY A 68 -1.04 9.00 2.10
CA GLY A 68 -1.89 9.34 3.25
C GLY A 68 -2.42 10.79 3.23
N LYS A 69 -1.75 11.69 2.52
CA LYS A 69 -2.12 13.10 2.38
C LYS A 69 -2.63 13.44 0.96
N GLY A 70 -2.80 12.46 0.10
CA GLY A 70 -3.33 12.64 -1.24
C GLY A 70 -4.85 12.68 -1.25
N ASN A 71 -5.43 13.05 -2.38
CA ASN A 71 -6.87 13.08 -2.60
C ASN A 71 -7.26 12.11 -3.72
N LEU A 72 -8.38 11.44 -3.55
CA LEU A 72 -8.95 10.49 -4.50
C LEU A 72 -10.09 11.13 -5.28
N TYR A 73 -10.02 11.05 -6.58
CA TYR A 73 -10.99 11.63 -7.50
C TYR A 73 -11.59 10.57 -8.41
N CYS A 74 -12.88 10.71 -8.71
CA CYS A 74 -13.56 9.86 -9.69
C CYS A 74 -12.96 10.12 -11.08
N PRO A 75 -12.55 9.08 -11.82
CA PRO A 75 -11.97 9.25 -13.16
C PRO A 75 -12.97 9.79 -14.17
N ASP A 76 -14.27 9.53 -14.01
CA ASP A 76 -15.32 9.88 -14.96
C ASP A 76 -15.84 11.32 -14.76
N THR A 77 -15.97 11.75 -13.50
CA THR A 77 -16.57 13.07 -13.17
C THR A 77 -15.55 14.09 -12.67
N GLY A 78 -14.39 13.64 -12.19
CA GLY A 78 -13.40 14.48 -11.53
C GLY A 78 -13.77 14.89 -10.10
N ASP A 79 -14.88 14.35 -9.54
CA ASP A 79 -15.33 14.68 -8.20
C ASP A 79 -14.43 14.06 -7.14
N LEU A 80 -14.21 14.81 -6.04
CA LEU A 80 -13.50 14.31 -4.87
C LEU A 80 -14.31 13.18 -4.21
N GLN A 81 -13.72 11.98 -4.15
CA GLN A 81 -14.33 10.80 -3.51
C GLN A 81 -13.89 10.65 -2.06
N MET A 82 -12.62 10.90 -1.80
CA MET A 82 -12.07 10.75 -0.46
C MET A 82 -10.75 11.52 -0.30
N GLU A 83 -10.54 12.09 0.86
CA GLU A 83 -9.23 12.62 1.29
C GLU A 83 -8.42 11.51 1.94
N GLY A 84 -7.16 11.41 1.57
CA GLY A 84 -6.23 10.40 2.08
C GLY A 84 -6.39 9.02 1.41
N GLY A 85 -5.33 8.54 0.80
CA GLY A 85 -5.25 7.20 0.21
C GLY A 85 -4.82 6.10 1.20
N VAL A 86 -4.75 6.42 2.50
CA VAL A 86 -4.49 5.48 3.61
C VAL A 86 -5.50 5.78 4.70
N LYS A 87 -6.29 4.78 5.09
CA LYS A 87 -7.34 4.90 6.11
C LYS A 87 -7.22 3.81 7.15
N ILE A 88 -7.48 4.18 8.40
CA ILE A 88 -7.62 3.22 9.50
C ILE A 88 -9.10 2.82 9.56
N ALA A 89 -9.38 1.54 9.50
CA ALA A 89 -10.70 0.96 9.61
C ALA A 89 -10.83 0.18 10.92
N LEU A 90 -11.93 0.41 11.63
CA LEU A 90 -12.26 -0.22 12.91
C LEU A 90 -13.37 -1.26 12.77
N SER A 91 -13.92 -1.39 11.57
CA SER A 91 -14.99 -2.33 11.25
C SER A 91 -14.89 -2.82 9.80
N ARG A 92 -15.56 -3.94 9.53
CA ARG A 92 -15.69 -4.52 8.19
C ARG A 92 -16.37 -3.55 7.21
N ASP A 93 -17.39 -2.81 7.67
CA ASP A 93 -18.14 -1.84 6.86
C ASP A 93 -17.26 -0.64 6.47
N GLU A 94 -16.35 -0.22 7.36
CA GLU A 94 -15.36 0.81 7.02
C GLU A 94 -14.34 0.31 6.00
N VAL A 95 -13.89 -0.94 6.09
CA VAL A 95 -13.03 -1.55 5.07
C VAL A 95 -13.72 -1.56 3.72
N GLU A 96 -15.00 -1.95 3.66
CA GLU A 96 -15.80 -1.94 2.44
C GLU A 96 -15.89 -0.52 1.85
N THR A 97 -16.27 0.44 2.68
CA THR A 97 -16.44 1.85 2.29
C THR A 97 -15.13 2.44 1.74
N TYR A 98 -14.03 2.26 2.48
CA TYR A 98 -12.73 2.80 2.05
C TYR A 98 -12.21 2.10 0.80
N SER A 99 -12.38 0.78 0.69
CA SER A 99 -11.96 0.04 -0.49
C SER A 99 -12.73 0.47 -1.75
N LYS A 100 -14.03 0.70 -1.66
CA LYS A 100 -14.86 1.24 -2.76
C LYS A 100 -14.43 2.64 -3.17
N ASN A 101 -14.09 3.50 -2.20
CA ASN A 101 -13.67 4.87 -2.48
C ASN A 101 -12.22 4.98 -2.97
N ILE A 102 -11.41 3.93 -2.82
CA ILE A 102 -10.01 3.91 -3.26
C ILE A 102 -9.85 3.22 -4.61
N LEU A 103 -10.40 2.01 -4.78
CA LEU A 103 -10.21 1.22 -5.99
C LEU A 103 -10.87 1.89 -7.20
N GLY A 104 -10.12 1.95 -8.32
CA GLY A 104 -10.56 2.56 -9.56
C GLY A 104 -10.49 4.08 -9.59
N ASN A 105 -10.32 4.74 -8.45
CA ASN A 105 -10.21 6.19 -8.38
C ASN A 105 -8.76 6.67 -8.58
N ILE A 106 -8.60 7.93 -8.97
CA ILE A 106 -7.31 8.57 -9.23
C ILE A 106 -6.80 9.17 -7.93
N LEU A 107 -5.68 8.68 -7.42
CA LEU A 107 -5.01 9.25 -6.25
C LEU A 107 -3.98 10.30 -6.70
N VAL A 108 -4.25 11.53 -6.33
CA VAL A 108 -3.35 12.67 -6.55
C VAL A 108 -2.57 12.92 -5.26
N THR A 109 -1.25 12.88 -5.38
CA THR A 109 -0.32 13.19 -4.28
C THR A 109 0.67 14.26 -4.74
N LYS A 110 1.41 14.84 -3.82
CA LYS A 110 2.49 15.78 -4.15
C LYS A 110 3.56 15.16 -5.08
N GLN A 111 3.76 13.84 -4.99
CA GLN A 111 4.77 13.13 -5.79
C GLN A 111 4.23 12.55 -7.10
N SER A 112 2.93 12.27 -7.20
CA SER A 112 2.33 11.77 -8.44
C SER A 112 2.13 12.87 -9.48
N GLY A 113 2.18 14.13 -9.05
CA GLY A 113 1.76 15.25 -9.88
C GLY A 113 0.23 15.39 -10.00
N PRO A 114 -0.25 16.42 -10.71
CA PRO A 114 -1.68 16.74 -10.79
C PRO A 114 -2.53 15.68 -11.52
N GLU A 115 -1.92 14.90 -12.39
CA GLU A 115 -2.62 13.82 -13.12
C GLU A 115 -2.93 12.62 -12.21
N GLY A 116 -2.21 12.48 -11.11
CA GLY A 116 -2.39 11.38 -10.18
C GLY A 116 -2.07 10.00 -10.76
N LYS A 117 -2.51 8.97 -10.06
CA LYS A 117 -2.39 7.56 -10.47
C LYS A 117 -3.68 6.82 -10.13
N VAL A 118 -4.20 6.04 -11.08
CA VAL A 118 -5.33 5.14 -10.81
C VAL A 118 -4.90 4.07 -9.80
N VAL A 119 -5.72 3.86 -8.78
CA VAL A 119 -5.47 2.85 -7.74
C VAL A 119 -6.11 1.53 -8.14
N ASN A 120 -5.30 0.58 -8.54
CA ASN A 120 -5.73 -0.78 -8.90
C ASN A 120 -5.43 -1.81 -7.81
N ASN A 121 -4.69 -1.40 -6.78
CA ASN A 121 -4.19 -2.31 -5.75
C ASN A 121 -4.37 -1.68 -4.37
N LEU A 122 -4.82 -2.50 -3.42
CA LEU A 122 -4.88 -2.21 -2.00
C LEU A 122 -3.93 -3.12 -1.23
N TYR A 123 -3.52 -2.66 -0.07
CA TYR A 123 -2.89 -3.48 0.95
C TYR A 123 -3.67 -3.31 2.25
N ILE A 124 -4.29 -4.38 2.72
CA ILE A 124 -4.99 -4.43 4.01
C ILE A 124 -4.00 -4.94 5.03
N GLU A 125 -3.67 -4.13 6.01
CA GLU A 125 -2.61 -4.41 6.99
C GLU A 125 -3.14 -4.36 8.40
N ALA A 126 -2.77 -5.35 9.22
CA ALA A 126 -3.14 -5.37 10.63
C ALA A 126 -2.54 -4.16 11.36
N GLY A 127 -3.36 -3.53 12.20
CA GLY A 127 -2.91 -2.44 13.04
C GLY A 127 -1.92 -2.92 14.10
N CYS A 128 -1.05 -2.02 14.53
CA CYS A 128 -0.13 -2.23 15.66
C CYS A 128 -0.06 -0.98 16.53
N GLU A 129 0.33 -1.15 17.77
CA GLU A 129 0.66 -0.03 18.65
C GLU A 129 2.05 0.49 18.30
N ILE A 130 2.12 1.74 17.81
CA ILE A 130 3.37 2.39 17.43
C ILE A 130 3.90 3.15 18.62
N ALA A 131 4.99 2.67 19.22
CA ALA A 131 5.69 3.38 20.29
C ALA A 131 6.61 4.49 19.76
N HIS A 132 7.34 4.18 18.69
CA HIS A 132 8.26 5.11 18.02
C HIS A 132 8.31 4.85 16.53
N GLU A 133 8.47 5.91 15.74
CA GLU A 133 8.72 5.83 14.30
C GLU A 133 10.14 6.32 14.00
N TYR A 134 10.86 5.54 13.20
CA TYR A 134 12.19 5.89 12.73
C TYR A 134 12.22 5.86 11.20
N TYR A 135 12.93 6.81 10.62
CA TYR A 135 13.25 6.78 9.21
C TYR A 135 14.61 6.11 9.01
N LEU A 136 14.65 5.07 8.18
CA LEU A 136 15.87 4.39 7.77
C LEU A 136 15.91 4.28 6.24
N ALA A 137 17.01 4.69 5.65
CA ALA A 137 17.27 4.52 4.22
C ALA A 137 18.69 3.99 4.00
N LEU A 138 18.81 3.04 3.06
CA LEU A 138 20.08 2.54 2.56
C LEU A 138 20.18 2.90 1.08
N LEU A 139 21.22 3.62 0.71
CA LEU A 139 21.49 4.05 -0.65
C LEU A 139 22.80 3.41 -1.11
N VAL A 140 22.82 2.95 -2.36
CA VAL A 140 24.05 2.52 -3.01
C VAL A 140 24.62 3.74 -3.71
N ASP A 141 25.74 4.24 -3.19
CA ASP A 141 26.55 5.26 -3.87
C ASP A 141 27.37 4.58 -4.96
N ARG A 142 27.34 5.14 -6.17
CA ARG A 142 28.06 4.65 -7.35
C ARG A 142 29.04 5.72 -7.81
N GLU A 143 29.95 6.15 -6.94
CA GLU A 143 31.14 6.85 -7.40
C GLU A 143 32.11 5.92 -8.15
#